data_c74b12232d530a8afa9c14b310540d2a
#
_entry.id   c74b12232d530a8afa9c14b310540d2a
#
_cell.length_a   1.000
_cell.length_b   1.000
_cell.length_c   1.000
_cell.angle_alpha   90.00
_cell.angle_beta   90.00
_cell.angle_gamma   90.00
#
_symmetry.space_group_name_H-M   'P 1'
#
loop_
_entity.id
_entity.type
_entity.pdbx_description
1 polymer ?
#
loop_
_entity_poly.entity_id
_entity_poly.type
_entity_poly.pdbx_seq_one_letter_code
_entity_poly.pdbx_strand_id
1 'polypeptide(L)'
;MSANLLKTICWCESLLGVTPMKRMLINATHAEEVRVALITGHRLYDFDLENRTREQKKANIYKGHVTRVEPSLEAVFVEYGAGRQGFLSMREIANSYYKADPRQTSNIRELITEGTELLVQVEKEERGNKGAALSTFISLAGRYLVLMPNNPKGGGISRQISGAVRDELKEMLASLNVPRGMSVIVRTAGIGRTL
;
A
#
# COMPACT_ATOMS: atom_id res chain seq x y z
N MET A 1 13.31 30.52 29.03
CA MET A 1 12.41 29.83 29.93
C MET A 1 11.36 29.17 29.04
N SER A 2 11.12 27.90 28.89
CA SER A 2 11.44 26.77 29.71
C SER A 2 11.09 25.49 28.97
N ALA A 3 12.04 24.85 28.30
CA ALA A 3 11.90 23.48 27.78
C ALA A 3 11.95 22.44 28.91
N ASN A 4 12.37 22.83 30.09
CA ASN A 4 12.47 21.91 31.26
C ASN A 4 11.17 21.74 32.03
N LEU A 5 10.25 22.69 31.97
CA LEU A 5 8.97 22.58 32.70
C LEU A 5 8.03 21.53 32.08
N LEU A 6 8.05 21.38 30.75
CA LEU A 6 7.24 20.38 30.04
C LEU A 6 7.72 18.94 30.26
N LYS A 7 9.02 18.74 30.48
CA LYS A 7 9.57 17.41 30.84
C LYS A 7 9.16 16.96 32.25
N THR A 8 9.07 17.89 33.19
CA THR A 8 8.72 17.58 34.60
C THR A 8 7.25 17.18 34.73
N ILE A 9 6.35 17.79 33.98
CA ILE A 9 4.92 17.43 33.99
C ILE A 9 4.69 16.03 33.41
N CYS A 10 5.43 15.63 32.38
CA CYS A 10 5.32 14.30 31.75
C CYS A 10 5.81 13.15 32.67
N TRP A 11 6.72 13.43 33.61
CA TRP A 11 7.21 12.45 34.59
C TRP A 11 6.24 12.24 35.76
N CYS A 12 5.45 13.24 36.11
CA CYS A 12 4.50 13.16 37.23
C CYS A 12 3.25 12.34 36.87
N GLU A 13 2.80 12.32 35.63
CA GLU A 13 1.65 11.51 35.19
C GLU A 13 1.93 9.99 35.21
N SER A 14 3.17 9.57 34.96
CA SER A 14 3.55 8.16 34.99
C SER A 14 3.70 7.60 36.40
N LEU A 15 3.88 8.43 37.44
CA LEU A 15 4.00 8.02 38.86
C LEU A 15 2.66 7.79 39.53
N LEU A 16 1.56 8.34 39.01
CA LEU A 16 0.24 8.25 39.59
C LEU A 16 -0.62 7.09 39.07
N GLY A 17 -0.09 6.24 38.18
CA GLY A 17 -0.82 5.09 37.62
C GLY A 17 -2.05 5.46 36.76
N VAL A 18 -2.21 6.74 36.43
CA VAL A 18 -3.26 7.24 35.53
C VAL A 18 -2.84 6.99 34.11
N THR A 19 -3.45 6.02 33.46
CA THR A 19 -3.26 5.82 32.02
C THR A 19 -3.73 7.07 31.28
N PRO A 20 -2.85 7.77 30.52
CA PRO A 20 -3.22 8.99 29.84
C PRO A 20 -4.34 8.70 28.83
N MET A 21 -5.43 9.44 28.92
CA MET A 21 -6.62 9.26 28.08
C MET A 21 -6.25 9.51 26.61
N LYS A 22 -6.58 8.54 25.76
CA LYS A 22 -6.46 8.69 24.30
C LYS A 22 -7.68 9.42 23.77
N ARG A 23 -7.46 10.43 22.95
CA ARG A 23 -8.50 11.22 22.30
C ARG A 23 -8.24 11.32 20.81
N MET A 24 -9.31 11.31 20.03
CA MET A 24 -9.29 11.63 18.61
C MET A 24 -10.03 12.96 18.43
N LEU A 25 -9.32 13.94 17.90
CA LEU A 25 -9.89 15.24 17.56
C LEU A 25 -10.09 15.27 16.04
N ILE A 26 -11.31 15.57 15.62
CA ILE A 26 -11.68 15.66 14.21
C ILE A 26 -12.15 17.08 13.94
N ASN A 27 -11.50 17.76 12.98
CA ASN A 27 -11.93 19.02 12.46
C ASN A 27 -12.32 18.84 10.98
N ALA A 28 -13.61 18.93 10.70
CA ALA A 28 -14.22 18.86 9.37
C ALA A 28 -15.03 20.13 9.07
N THR A 29 -14.62 21.29 9.62
CA THR A 29 -15.31 22.57 9.46
C THR A 29 -15.29 23.05 8.01
N HIS A 30 -14.22 22.74 7.27
CA HIS A 30 -14.11 23.08 5.86
C HIS A 30 -14.48 21.86 5.01
N ALA A 31 -15.35 22.07 4.00
CA ALA A 31 -15.80 20.98 3.11
C ALA A 31 -14.66 20.33 2.31
N GLU A 32 -13.58 21.09 2.09
CA GLU A 32 -12.44 20.67 1.27
C GLU A 32 -11.33 19.97 2.06
N GLU A 33 -11.35 20.07 3.40
CA GLU A 33 -10.25 19.59 4.24
C GLU A 33 -10.76 18.96 5.53
N VAL A 34 -10.28 17.78 5.84
CA VAL A 34 -10.53 17.08 7.11
C VAL A 34 -9.20 16.85 7.82
N ARG A 35 -9.12 17.27 9.08
CA ARG A 35 -7.96 17.09 9.95
C ARG A 35 -8.30 16.15 11.09
N VAL A 36 -7.49 15.12 11.29
CA VAL A 36 -7.65 14.17 12.39
C VAL A 36 -6.37 14.17 13.22
N ALA A 37 -6.49 14.40 14.52
CA ALA A 37 -5.36 14.37 15.44
C ALA A 37 -5.60 13.31 16.53
N LEU A 38 -4.65 12.41 16.70
CA LEU A 38 -4.65 11.42 17.77
C LEU A 38 -3.73 11.88 18.88
N ILE A 39 -4.29 12.09 20.08
CA ILE A 39 -3.56 12.58 21.24
C ILE A 39 -3.67 11.61 22.44
N THR A 40 -2.59 11.50 23.18
CA THR A 40 -2.52 10.78 24.45
C THR A 40 -2.16 11.78 25.55
N GLY A 41 -3.08 12.04 26.47
CA GLY A 41 -2.94 13.14 27.43
C GLY A 41 -2.87 14.48 26.68
N HIS A 42 -1.70 15.14 26.72
CA HIS A 42 -1.40 16.40 26.00
C HIS A 42 -0.42 16.22 24.83
N ARG A 43 -0.07 14.98 24.49
CA ARG A 43 0.90 14.68 23.44
C ARG A 43 0.21 14.22 22.17
N LEU A 44 0.44 14.92 21.07
CA LEU A 44 0.10 14.48 19.73
C LEU A 44 1.00 13.31 19.35
N TYR A 45 0.44 12.16 18.96
CA TYR A 45 1.22 11.01 18.49
C TYR A 45 0.96 10.64 17.02
N ASP A 46 -0.16 11.11 16.46
CA ASP A 46 -0.47 10.91 15.05
C ASP A 46 -1.34 12.04 14.53
N PHE A 47 -1.16 12.40 13.25
CA PHE A 47 -1.91 13.47 12.60
C PHE A 47 -2.13 13.10 11.13
N ASP A 48 -3.38 13.17 10.71
CA ASP A 48 -3.78 12.94 9.33
C ASP A 48 -4.52 14.17 8.79
N LEU A 49 -4.21 14.50 7.53
CA LEU A 49 -4.80 15.62 6.81
C LEU A 49 -5.27 15.11 5.46
N GLU A 50 -6.58 15.06 5.28
CA GLU A 50 -7.20 14.73 4.01
C GLU A 50 -7.69 16.00 3.32
N ASN A 51 -7.28 16.19 2.07
CA ASN A 51 -7.75 17.28 1.23
C ASN A 51 -8.57 16.70 0.06
N ARG A 52 -9.86 17.01 -0.01
CA ARG A 52 -10.78 16.49 -1.02
C ARG A 52 -10.51 17.03 -2.43
N THR A 53 -9.87 18.19 -2.53
CA THR A 53 -9.49 18.76 -3.83
C THR A 53 -8.27 18.08 -4.44
N ARG A 54 -7.48 17.40 -3.61
CA ARG A 54 -6.30 16.63 -4.00
C ARG A 54 -6.47 15.17 -3.61
N GLU A 55 -7.30 14.47 -4.38
CA GLU A 55 -7.51 13.04 -4.21
C GLU A 55 -6.18 12.28 -4.27
N GLN A 56 -5.87 11.55 -3.20
CA GLN A 56 -4.72 10.66 -3.18
C GLN A 56 -5.05 9.40 -3.97
N LYS A 57 -4.41 9.24 -5.12
CA LYS A 57 -4.64 8.09 -6.02
C LYS A 57 -3.78 6.89 -5.67
N LYS A 58 -2.77 7.05 -4.83
CA LYS A 58 -1.87 5.96 -4.41
C LYS A 58 -2.65 4.80 -3.79
N ALA A 59 -2.34 3.59 -4.22
CA ALA A 59 -2.99 2.33 -3.86
C ALA A 59 -4.43 2.16 -4.37
N ASN A 60 -5.02 3.15 -5.02
CA ASN A 60 -6.32 2.99 -5.69
C ASN A 60 -6.22 1.99 -6.84
N ILE A 61 -7.31 1.27 -7.08
CA ILE A 61 -7.43 0.26 -8.13
C ILE A 61 -8.43 0.74 -9.17
N TYR A 62 -8.03 0.65 -10.43
CA TYR A 62 -8.82 1.10 -11.57
C TYR A 62 -8.91 0.00 -12.63
N LYS A 63 -10.00 0.00 -13.39
CA LYS A 63 -10.08 -0.70 -14.66
C LYS A 63 -9.54 0.24 -15.74
N GLY A 64 -8.47 -0.16 -16.42
CA GLY A 64 -7.88 0.58 -17.52
C GLY A 64 -7.75 -0.26 -18.77
N HIS A 65 -7.29 0.34 -19.86
CA HIS A 65 -6.94 -0.34 -21.09
C HIS A 65 -5.61 0.17 -21.64
N VAL A 66 -4.89 -0.72 -22.32
CA VAL A 66 -3.62 -0.39 -22.97
C VAL A 66 -3.88 0.51 -24.17
N THR A 67 -3.27 1.68 -24.20
CA THR A 67 -3.37 2.64 -25.30
C THR A 67 -2.19 2.57 -26.25
N ARG A 68 -1.01 2.24 -25.72
CA ARG A 68 0.23 2.17 -26.51
C ARG A 68 1.20 1.17 -25.90
N VAL A 69 1.82 0.37 -26.76
CA VAL A 69 2.91 -0.55 -26.41
C VAL A 69 4.24 0.08 -26.84
N GLU A 70 5.18 0.25 -25.90
CA GLU A 70 6.48 0.87 -26.13
C GLU A 70 7.62 -0.11 -25.85
N PRO A 71 8.11 -0.83 -26.87
CA PRO A 71 9.14 -1.86 -26.69
C PRO A 71 10.47 -1.32 -26.18
N SER A 72 10.83 -0.09 -26.56
CA SER A 72 12.08 0.54 -26.13
C SER A 72 12.17 0.76 -24.62
N LEU A 73 11.01 0.85 -23.94
CA LEU A 73 10.90 1.03 -22.51
C LEU A 73 10.50 -0.26 -21.79
N GLU A 74 10.30 -1.36 -22.50
CA GLU A 74 9.70 -2.59 -21.97
C GLU A 74 8.43 -2.29 -21.13
N ALA A 75 7.54 -1.44 -21.66
CA ALA A 75 6.40 -0.93 -20.93
C ALA A 75 5.21 -0.66 -21.86
N VAL A 76 4.06 -0.48 -21.24
CA VAL A 76 2.83 -0.04 -21.90
C VAL A 76 2.28 1.21 -21.23
N PHE A 77 1.55 2.02 -21.97
CA PHE A 77 0.78 3.12 -21.44
C PHE A 77 -0.68 2.69 -21.31
N VAL A 78 -1.28 3.06 -20.19
CA VAL A 78 -2.62 2.62 -19.79
C VAL A 78 -3.48 3.85 -19.51
N GLU A 79 -4.64 3.90 -20.17
CA GLU A 79 -5.70 4.84 -19.80
C GLU A 79 -6.54 4.22 -18.71
N TYR A 80 -6.66 4.89 -17.55
CA TYR A 80 -7.34 4.38 -16.36
C TYR A 80 -8.31 5.40 -15.75
N GLY A 81 -8.69 6.43 -16.54
CA GLY A 81 -9.63 7.47 -16.10
C GLY A 81 -8.99 8.66 -15.38
N ALA A 82 -7.67 8.76 -15.37
CA ALA A 82 -6.96 9.94 -14.89
C ALA A 82 -6.68 10.92 -16.03
N GLY A 83 -6.32 12.15 -15.69
CA GLY A 83 -5.99 13.18 -16.69
C GLY A 83 -4.76 12.87 -17.55
N ARG A 84 -3.96 11.87 -17.17
CA ARG A 84 -2.77 11.40 -17.89
C ARG A 84 -2.71 9.88 -17.90
N GLN A 85 -2.15 9.32 -18.96
CA GLN A 85 -1.90 7.90 -19.07
C GLN A 85 -0.88 7.42 -18.01
N GLY A 86 -1.14 6.27 -17.44
CA GLY A 86 -0.23 5.62 -16.51
C GLY A 86 0.85 4.81 -17.23
N PHE A 87 2.00 4.69 -16.61
CA PHE A 87 3.12 3.87 -17.06
C PHE A 87 3.08 2.52 -16.37
N LEU A 88 3.05 1.45 -17.14
CA LEU A 88 3.03 0.07 -16.65
C LEU A 88 4.21 -0.71 -17.24
N SER A 89 5.20 -1.01 -16.43
CA SER A 89 6.36 -1.81 -16.83
C SER A 89 5.96 -3.27 -17.09
N MET A 90 6.60 -3.93 -18.03
CA MET A 90 6.42 -5.36 -18.33
C MET A 90 6.56 -6.24 -17.08
N ARG A 91 7.45 -5.87 -16.15
CA ARG A 91 7.66 -6.61 -14.88
C ARG A 91 6.47 -6.53 -13.92
N GLU A 92 5.64 -5.50 -14.09
CA GLU A 92 4.45 -5.24 -13.29
C GLU A 92 3.17 -5.77 -13.94
N ILE A 93 3.28 -6.49 -15.06
CA ILE A 93 2.15 -7.12 -15.75
C ILE A 93 2.08 -8.58 -15.32
N ALA A 94 0.95 -8.98 -14.73
CA ALA A 94 0.70 -10.37 -14.38
C ALA A 94 0.56 -11.23 -15.65
N ASN A 95 1.13 -12.44 -15.60
CA ASN A 95 1.15 -13.35 -16.73
C ASN A 95 -0.25 -13.70 -17.28
N SER A 96 -1.30 -13.55 -16.47
CA SER A 96 -2.70 -13.77 -16.88
C SER A 96 -3.19 -12.81 -17.96
N TYR A 97 -2.52 -11.66 -18.15
CA TYR A 97 -2.87 -10.70 -19.18
C TYR A 97 -2.08 -10.90 -20.48
N TYR A 98 -1.08 -11.79 -20.48
CA TYR A 98 -0.29 -12.09 -21.67
C TYR A 98 -1.01 -13.05 -22.60
N LYS A 99 -0.90 -12.78 -23.89
CA LYS A 99 -1.45 -13.63 -24.98
C LYS A 99 -0.52 -14.78 -25.31
N ALA A 100 0.79 -14.62 -25.07
CA ALA A 100 1.82 -15.62 -25.30
C ALA A 100 2.61 -15.88 -24.03
N ASP A 101 3.32 -17.01 -23.98
CA ASP A 101 4.14 -17.33 -22.82
C ASP A 101 5.39 -16.41 -22.78
N PRO A 102 5.58 -15.61 -21.71
CA PRO A 102 6.74 -14.74 -21.57
C PRO A 102 8.09 -15.48 -21.48
N ARG A 103 8.07 -16.81 -21.40
CA ARG A 103 9.28 -17.64 -21.48
C ARG A 103 9.73 -17.91 -22.91
N GLN A 104 8.81 -17.77 -23.88
CA GLN A 104 9.08 -18.05 -25.30
C GLN A 104 9.44 -16.78 -26.07
N THR A 105 8.93 -15.63 -25.65
CA THR A 105 9.23 -14.34 -26.27
C THR A 105 9.42 -13.25 -25.24
N SER A 106 10.41 -12.39 -25.47
CA SER A 106 10.64 -11.17 -24.70
C SER A 106 10.05 -9.92 -25.35
N ASN A 107 9.46 -10.08 -26.55
CA ASN A 107 8.88 -8.96 -27.27
C ASN A 107 7.52 -8.60 -26.68
N ILE A 108 7.44 -7.44 -26.05
CA ILE A 108 6.22 -6.96 -25.38
C ILE A 108 5.03 -6.83 -26.34
N ARG A 109 5.26 -6.57 -27.62
CA ARG A 109 4.18 -6.48 -28.64
C ARG A 109 3.51 -7.82 -28.93
N GLU A 110 4.22 -8.92 -28.73
CA GLU A 110 3.67 -10.27 -28.86
C GLU A 110 2.92 -10.70 -27.59
N LEU A 111 3.34 -10.16 -26.45
CA LEU A 111 2.76 -10.48 -25.15
C LEU A 111 1.47 -9.73 -24.87
N ILE A 112 1.39 -8.45 -25.22
CA ILE A 112 0.22 -7.61 -24.94
C ILE A 112 -0.07 -6.67 -26.11
N THR A 113 -1.34 -6.41 -26.35
CA THR A 113 -1.79 -5.54 -27.46
C THR A 113 -2.54 -4.34 -26.94
N GLU A 114 -2.57 -3.30 -27.74
CA GLU A 114 -3.44 -2.13 -27.53
C GLU A 114 -4.90 -2.56 -27.41
N GLY A 115 -5.67 -1.87 -26.57
CA GLY A 115 -7.04 -2.21 -26.25
C GLY A 115 -7.20 -3.30 -25.19
N THR A 116 -6.12 -3.96 -24.73
CA THR A 116 -6.23 -4.98 -23.67
C THR A 116 -6.70 -4.31 -22.37
N GLU A 117 -7.80 -4.82 -21.80
CA GLU A 117 -8.33 -4.36 -20.52
C GLU A 117 -7.54 -4.97 -19.34
N LEU A 118 -7.23 -4.14 -18.36
CA LEU A 118 -6.43 -4.49 -17.18
C LEU A 118 -7.07 -3.93 -15.90
N LEU A 119 -6.91 -4.66 -14.81
CA LEU A 119 -7.03 -4.08 -13.47
C LEU A 119 -5.65 -3.60 -13.05
N VAL A 120 -5.54 -2.31 -12.71
CA VAL A 120 -4.28 -1.68 -12.32
C VAL A 120 -4.41 -0.98 -10.99
N GLN A 121 -3.36 -1.08 -10.18
CA GLN A 121 -3.21 -0.35 -8.93
C GLN A 121 -2.15 0.72 -9.09
N VAL A 122 -2.41 1.92 -8.57
CA VAL A 122 -1.44 3.02 -8.57
C VAL A 122 -0.36 2.76 -7.53
N GLU A 123 0.85 2.52 -7.97
CA GLU A 123 2.02 2.34 -7.10
C GLU A 123 2.63 3.69 -6.70
N LYS A 124 2.77 4.58 -7.68
CA LYS A 124 3.28 5.95 -7.49
C LYS A 124 2.42 6.93 -8.26
N GLU A 125 2.08 8.02 -7.61
CA GLU A 125 1.31 9.09 -8.22
C GLU A 125 2.11 9.84 -9.31
N GLU A 126 1.38 10.56 -10.13
CA GLU A 126 1.94 11.46 -11.14
C GLU A 126 2.90 12.47 -10.50
N ARG A 127 4.03 12.68 -11.15
CA ARG A 127 5.01 13.66 -10.68
C ARG A 127 5.57 14.47 -11.84
N GLY A 128 5.36 15.78 -11.81
CA GLY A 128 5.79 16.68 -12.88
C GLY A 128 5.15 16.27 -14.23
N ASN A 129 5.97 15.94 -15.22
CA ASN A 129 5.52 15.50 -16.55
C ASN A 129 5.36 13.99 -16.69
N LYS A 130 5.61 13.21 -15.62
CA LYS A 130 5.50 11.74 -15.64
C LYS A 130 4.12 11.33 -15.17
N GLY A 131 3.48 10.41 -15.92
CA GLY A 131 2.26 9.74 -15.49
C GLY A 131 2.49 8.84 -14.29
N ALA A 132 1.39 8.39 -13.67
CA ALA A 132 1.45 7.47 -12.54
C ALA A 132 2.14 6.16 -12.90
N ALA A 133 2.90 5.58 -11.98
CA ALA A 133 3.39 4.22 -12.11
C ALA A 133 2.30 3.25 -11.64
N LEU A 134 1.98 2.29 -12.50
CA LEU A 134 0.94 1.29 -12.29
C LEU A 134 1.53 -0.10 -12.12
N SER A 135 0.80 -0.97 -11.42
CA SER A 135 1.05 -2.40 -11.33
C SER A 135 -0.26 -3.17 -11.50
N THR A 136 -0.23 -4.31 -12.18
CA THR A 136 -1.35 -5.24 -12.22
C THR A 136 -1.34 -6.19 -11.00
N PHE A 137 -0.24 -6.22 -10.24
CA PHE A 137 -0.17 -6.96 -8.99
C PHE A 137 -0.87 -6.19 -7.89
N ILE A 138 -2.09 -6.60 -7.58
CA ILE A 138 -2.92 -5.94 -6.57
C ILE A 138 -2.39 -6.27 -5.17
N SER A 139 -2.31 -5.28 -4.30
CA SER A 139 -1.97 -5.44 -2.89
C SER A 139 -3.01 -4.74 -2.02
N LEU A 140 -3.65 -5.50 -1.13
CA LEU A 140 -4.67 -5.02 -0.21
C LEU A 140 -4.09 -4.99 1.21
N ALA A 141 -3.78 -3.78 1.68
CA ALA A 141 -3.16 -3.57 2.97
C ALA A 141 -4.21 -3.59 4.10
N GLY A 142 -4.24 -4.68 4.87
CA GLY A 142 -4.94 -4.74 6.14
C GLY A 142 -4.07 -4.26 7.31
N ARG A 143 -4.62 -4.28 8.52
CA ARG A 143 -3.91 -3.87 9.73
C ARG A 143 -2.72 -4.78 10.05
N TYR A 144 -2.91 -6.09 9.97
CA TYR A 144 -1.93 -7.11 10.37
C TYR A 144 -1.29 -7.82 9.19
N LEU A 145 -1.99 -7.88 8.07
CA LEU A 145 -1.63 -8.62 6.87
C LEU A 145 -1.76 -7.73 5.64
N VAL A 146 -0.98 -8.05 4.61
CA VAL A 146 -1.21 -7.55 3.24
C VAL A 146 -1.58 -8.75 2.39
N LEU A 147 -2.75 -8.71 1.75
CA LEU A 147 -3.18 -9.74 0.82
C LEU A 147 -2.80 -9.35 -0.61
N MET A 148 -2.20 -10.26 -1.33
CA MET A 148 -1.89 -10.13 -2.76
C MET A 148 -2.66 -11.22 -3.52
N PRO A 149 -3.83 -10.87 -4.11
CA PRO A 149 -4.75 -11.86 -4.68
C PRO A 149 -4.26 -12.48 -5.99
N ASN A 150 -3.31 -11.85 -6.67
CA ASN A 150 -2.81 -12.30 -7.98
C ASN A 150 -1.27 -12.35 -8.08
N ASN A 151 -0.58 -12.39 -6.94
CA ASN A 151 0.87 -12.51 -6.88
C ASN A 151 1.31 -13.69 -5.99
N PRO A 152 1.42 -14.90 -6.54
CA PRO A 152 1.76 -16.10 -5.74
C PRO A 152 3.19 -16.09 -5.18
N LYS A 153 4.06 -15.22 -5.70
CA LYS A 153 5.48 -15.13 -5.29
C LYS A 153 5.75 -14.07 -4.23
N GLY A 154 4.74 -13.26 -3.88
CA GLY A 154 4.91 -12.08 -3.06
C GLY A 154 4.80 -12.29 -1.54
N GLY A 155 4.49 -13.50 -1.05
CA GLY A 155 4.22 -13.80 0.36
C GLY A 155 5.43 -13.77 1.28
N GLY A 156 5.16 -13.67 2.58
CA GLY A 156 6.21 -13.74 3.61
C GLY A 156 5.90 -13.01 4.89
N ILE A 157 6.95 -12.66 5.62
CA ILE A 157 6.89 -11.95 6.90
C ILE A 157 7.75 -10.69 6.79
N SER A 158 7.29 -9.58 7.35
CA SER A 158 8.03 -8.31 7.38
C SER A 158 9.50 -8.51 7.76
N ARG A 159 10.41 -7.85 7.06
CA ARG A 159 11.86 -7.92 7.31
C ARG A 159 12.25 -7.36 8.69
N GLN A 160 11.37 -6.55 9.30
CA GLN A 160 11.58 -5.98 10.63
C GLN A 160 11.34 -7.00 11.75
N ILE A 161 10.76 -8.15 11.44
CA ILE A 161 10.48 -9.22 12.41
C ILE A 161 11.61 -10.25 12.30
N SER A 162 12.27 -10.57 13.42
CA SER A 162 13.39 -11.51 13.51
C SER A 162 13.24 -12.44 14.73
N GLY A 163 14.13 -13.45 14.83
CA GLY A 163 14.19 -14.37 15.94
C GLY A 163 12.98 -15.30 16.08
N ALA A 164 12.74 -15.82 17.26
CA ALA A 164 11.70 -16.80 17.56
C ALA A 164 10.28 -16.34 17.13
N VAL A 165 9.98 -15.04 17.26
CA VAL A 165 8.70 -14.46 16.83
C VAL A 165 8.47 -14.64 15.32
N ARG A 166 9.55 -14.59 14.52
CA ARG A 166 9.44 -14.81 13.08
C ARG A 166 9.09 -16.27 12.77
N ASP A 167 9.69 -17.22 13.52
CA ASP A 167 9.43 -18.64 13.30
C ASP A 167 8.01 -19.01 13.72
N GLU A 168 7.52 -18.48 14.83
CA GLU A 168 6.11 -18.62 15.27
C GLU A 168 5.13 -18.09 14.22
N LEU A 169 5.37 -16.90 13.68
CA LEU A 169 4.52 -16.32 12.64
C LEU A 169 4.60 -17.10 11.32
N LYS A 170 5.72 -17.76 11.04
CA LYS A 170 5.88 -18.61 9.87
C LYS A 170 5.04 -19.89 9.99
N GLU A 171 4.98 -20.49 11.17
CA GLU A 171 4.13 -21.65 11.44
C GLU A 171 2.65 -21.27 11.35
N MET A 172 2.26 -20.13 11.94
CA MET A 172 0.91 -19.60 11.80
C MET A 172 0.54 -19.33 10.34
N LEU A 173 1.44 -18.72 9.56
CA LEU A 173 1.20 -18.44 8.15
C LEU A 173 1.05 -19.73 7.33
N ALA A 174 1.80 -20.79 7.67
CA ALA A 174 1.69 -22.09 7.04
C ALA A 174 0.35 -22.78 7.33
N SER A 175 -0.25 -22.53 8.50
CA SER A 175 -1.57 -23.04 8.88
C SER A 175 -2.73 -22.28 8.19
N LEU A 176 -2.47 -21.07 7.67
CA LEU A 176 -3.44 -20.33 6.87
C LEU A 176 -3.60 -20.97 5.50
N ASN A 177 -4.80 -21.47 5.20
CA ASN A 177 -5.14 -22.00 3.88
C ASN A 177 -5.31 -20.86 2.86
N VAL A 178 -4.18 -20.26 2.44
CA VAL A 178 -4.20 -19.23 1.40
C VAL A 178 -4.49 -19.91 0.05
N PRO A 179 -5.51 -19.45 -0.71
CA PRO A 179 -5.83 -20.02 -2.01
C PRO A 179 -4.65 -19.98 -2.99
N ARG A 180 -4.58 -20.95 -3.89
CA ARG A 180 -3.54 -20.98 -4.93
C ARG A 180 -3.61 -19.71 -5.79
N GLY A 181 -2.46 -19.13 -6.06
CA GLY A 181 -2.35 -17.87 -6.83
C GLY A 181 -2.35 -16.61 -5.98
N MET A 182 -2.70 -16.72 -4.70
CA MET A 182 -2.64 -15.62 -3.74
C MET A 182 -1.41 -15.75 -2.84
N SER A 183 -1.03 -14.64 -2.24
CA SER A 183 -0.01 -14.61 -1.19
C SER A 183 -0.32 -13.56 -0.12
N VAL A 184 0.29 -13.73 1.04
CA VAL A 184 0.06 -12.87 2.21
C VAL A 184 1.40 -12.45 2.80
N ILE A 185 1.51 -11.18 3.20
CA ILE A 185 2.64 -10.68 3.98
C ILE A 185 2.16 -10.33 5.38
N VAL A 186 2.83 -10.87 6.40
CA VAL A 186 2.58 -10.50 7.80
C VAL A 186 3.30 -9.19 8.13
N ARG A 187 2.55 -8.22 8.65
CA ARG A 187 3.07 -6.92 9.09
C ARG A 187 3.55 -6.99 10.54
N THR A 188 4.38 -6.03 10.94
CA THR A 188 4.87 -5.90 12.33
C THR A 188 3.74 -5.80 13.36
N ALA A 189 2.61 -5.20 12.99
CA ALA A 189 1.42 -5.10 13.83
C ALA A 189 0.74 -6.47 14.11
N GLY A 190 1.10 -7.53 13.36
CA GLY A 190 0.61 -8.89 13.57
C GLY A 190 1.33 -9.66 14.69
N ILE A 191 2.39 -9.10 15.28
CA ILE A 191 3.11 -9.74 16.39
C ILE A 191 2.18 -9.91 17.60
N GLY A 192 2.17 -11.11 18.19
CA GLY A 192 1.35 -11.45 19.35
C GLY A 192 -0.16 -11.52 19.07
N ARG A 193 -0.56 -11.69 17.81
CA ARG A 193 -1.96 -11.92 17.41
C ARG A 193 -2.16 -13.39 17.08
N THR A 194 -3.31 -13.90 17.49
CA THR A 194 -3.77 -15.26 17.17
C THR A 194 -4.56 -15.28 15.87
N LEU A 195 -4.63 -16.44 15.25
CA LEU A 195 -5.54 -16.71 14.13
C LEU A 195 -6.99 -16.56 14.59
#